data_809e2f0164e37cbbd2227174416e1d01
#
_entry.id   809e2f0164e37cbbd2227174416e1d01
#
_cell.length_a   1.000
_cell.length_b   1.000
_cell.length_c   1.000
_cell.angle_alpha   90.00
_cell.angle_beta   90.00
_cell.angle_gamma   90.00
#
_symmetry.space_group_name_H-M   'P 1'
#
loop_
_entity.id
_entity.type
_entity.pdbx_description
1 polymer ?
#
loop_
_entity_poly.entity_id
_entity_poly.type
_entity_poly.pdbx_seq_one_letter_code
_entity_poly.pdbx_strand_id
1 'polypeptide(L)'
;MKMKYIVFDVETPNHLNNRMSAIGITVIEDDQITDSFFSYVNPETDFDYFNTRLTGIDQNVVADAPAFPELWEQIEPLMGSGILVAHNASFDLGVLKRCLRDYEVEWKASAPYCCTVMIGRRLLPEIRHNLDVMCDYYGIYLDHHKADSDSRAAAEILIRYMRAGADIESFVKPYTFQTLICPQCGKELVIRTARKTGRQFYGCTGYPKCRYVRGMI
;
A
#
# COMPACT_ATOMS: atom_id res chain seq x y z
N MET A 1 18.64 -4.00 16.79
CA MET A 1 18.41 -4.70 15.49
C MET A 1 18.21 -3.62 14.44
N LYS A 2 18.92 -3.69 13.32
CA LYS A 2 18.70 -2.73 12.23
C LYS A 2 17.31 -2.98 11.63
N MET A 3 16.57 -1.92 11.36
CA MET A 3 15.21 -2.05 10.81
C MET A 3 15.28 -2.22 9.30
N LYS A 4 14.47 -3.15 8.81
CA LYS A 4 14.25 -3.40 7.39
C LYS A 4 12.88 -2.86 7.00
N TYR A 5 12.82 -2.09 5.92
CA TYR A 5 11.59 -1.56 5.37
C TYR A 5 11.33 -2.17 3.99
N ILE A 6 10.11 -2.60 3.79
CA ILE A 6 9.62 -3.19 2.54
C ILE A 6 8.66 -2.17 1.94
N VAL A 7 9.19 -1.33 1.07
CA VAL A 7 8.42 -0.28 0.41
C VAL A 7 7.78 -0.87 -0.84
N PHE A 8 6.47 -0.79 -0.95
CA PHE A 8 5.76 -1.37 -2.09
C PHE A 8 4.67 -0.44 -2.61
N ASP A 9 4.37 -0.61 -3.88
CA ASP A 9 3.32 0.06 -4.61
C ASP A 9 2.60 -0.94 -5.50
N VAL A 10 1.30 -0.77 -5.74
CA VAL A 10 0.49 -1.67 -6.55
C VAL A 10 -0.35 -0.91 -7.56
N GLU A 11 -0.42 -1.45 -8.79
CA GLU A 11 -1.36 -1.00 -9.79
C GLU A 11 -2.61 -1.88 -9.81
N THR A 12 -3.74 -1.31 -10.19
CA THR A 12 -5.02 -2.01 -10.21
C THR A 12 -5.67 -1.98 -11.59
N PRO A 13 -6.36 -3.07 -12.01
CA PRO A 13 -6.97 -3.15 -13.34
C PRO A 13 -8.21 -2.27 -13.49
N ASN A 14 -8.89 -1.95 -12.38
CA ASN A 14 -10.17 -1.26 -12.41
C ASN A 14 -10.49 -0.55 -11.08
N HIS A 15 -11.54 0.24 -11.07
CA HIS A 15 -12.00 1.04 -9.93
C HIS A 15 -12.45 0.23 -8.69
N LEU A 16 -12.65 -1.08 -8.80
CA LEU A 16 -12.99 -1.94 -7.65
C LEU A 16 -11.82 -2.10 -6.69
N ASN A 17 -10.57 -1.95 -7.20
CA ASN A 17 -9.33 -2.01 -6.43
C ASN A 17 -9.21 -3.27 -5.56
N ASN A 18 -9.80 -4.38 -6.01
CA ASN A 18 -9.80 -5.66 -5.28
C ASN A 18 -8.83 -6.69 -5.86
N ARG A 19 -8.16 -6.34 -6.95
CA ARG A 19 -7.09 -7.09 -7.59
C ARG A 19 -5.93 -6.15 -7.89
N MET A 20 -4.72 -6.68 -7.98
CA MET A 20 -3.57 -5.95 -8.50
C MET A 20 -3.22 -6.41 -9.91
N SER A 21 -2.72 -5.50 -10.74
CA SER A 21 -2.21 -5.78 -12.09
C SER A 21 -0.69 -5.61 -12.19
N ALA A 22 -0.06 -5.00 -11.19
CA ALA A 22 1.38 -4.96 -11.00
C ALA A 22 1.71 -4.74 -9.52
N ILE A 23 2.93 -5.10 -9.14
CA ILE A 23 3.53 -4.76 -7.85
C ILE A 23 4.99 -4.40 -8.04
N GLY A 24 5.42 -3.30 -7.41
CA GLY A 24 6.81 -2.92 -7.23
C GLY A 24 7.18 -2.98 -5.75
N ILE A 25 8.35 -3.54 -5.44
CA ILE A 25 8.86 -3.63 -4.08
C ILE A 25 10.29 -3.08 -4.06
N THR A 26 10.59 -2.21 -3.13
CA THR A 26 11.94 -1.67 -2.89
C THR A 26 12.31 -1.88 -1.44
N VAL A 27 13.45 -2.51 -1.20
CA VAL A 27 13.93 -2.86 0.14
C VAL A 27 14.91 -1.79 0.64
N ILE A 28 14.69 -1.34 1.88
CA ILE A 28 15.62 -0.44 2.56
C ILE A 28 16.21 -1.16 3.77
N GLU A 29 17.52 -1.19 3.84
CA GLU A 29 18.32 -1.58 5.02
C GLU A 29 19.41 -0.54 5.23
N ASP A 30 19.66 -0.14 6.47
CA ASP A 30 20.73 0.83 6.81
C ASP A 30 20.65 2.16 6.02
N ASP A 31 19.42 2.69 5.85
CA ASP A 31 19.13 3.92 5.10
C ASP A 31 19.59 3.89 3.63
N GLN A 32 19.70 2.70 3.06
CA GLN A 32 20.05 2.45 1.68
C GLN A 32 19.08 1.47 1.02
N ILE A 33 18.82 1.66 -0.26
CA ILE A 33 18.12 0.68 -1.08
C ILE A 33 19.07 -0.49 -1.34
N THR A 34 18.69 -1.69 -0.90
CA THR A 34 19.52 -2.91 -0.99
C THR A 34 18.98 -3.92 -1.98
N ASP A 35 17.69 -3.86 -2.30
CA ASP A 35 17.06 -4.80 -3.24
C ASP A 35 15.82 -4.18 -3.87
N SER A 36 15.37 -4.73 -4.98
CA SER A 36 14.12 -4.37 -5.65
C SER A 36 13.51 -5.55 -6.38
N PHE A 37 12.18 -5.57 -6.45
CA PHE A 37 11.41 -6.58 -7.17
C PHE A 37 10.28 -5.91 -7.93
N PHE A 38 9.97 -6.40 -9.12
CA PHE A 38 8.82 -5.98 -9.92
C PHE A 38 8.18 -7.18 -10.59
N SER A 39 6.85 -7.19 -10.64
CA SER A 39 6.10 -8.13 -11.47
C SER A 39 4.80 -7.52 -11.94
N TYR A 40 4.45 -7.78 -13.20
CA TYR A 40 3.05 -7.76 -13.61
C TYR A 40 2.30 -8.91 -12.93
N VAL A 41 1.01 -8.74 -12.78
CA VAL A 41 0.11 -9.73 -12.17
C VAL A 41 -1.11 -9.88 -13.06
N ASN A 42 -1.45 -11.10 -13.44
CA ASN A 42 -2.73 -11.35 -14.08
C ASN A 42 -3.84 -11.24 -13.03
N PRO A 43 -4.69 -10.19 -13.08
CA PRO A 43 -5.69 -9.94 -12.06
C PRO A 43 -6.92 -10.85 -12.17
N GLU A 44 -7.03 -11.64 -13.25
CA GLU A 44 -8.17 -12.51 -13.56
C GLU A 44 -9.52 -11.78 -13.49
N THR A 45 -9.52 -10.53 -13.95
CA THR A 45 -10.70 -9.65 -14.01
C THR A 45 -10.55 -8.62 -15.11
N ASP A 46 -11.66 -7.97 -15.48
CA ASP A 46 -11.68 -6.96 -16.54
C ASP A 46 -10.89 -5.71 -16.14
N PHE A 47 -10.27 -5.10 -17.15
CA PHE A 47 -9.64 -3.79 -17.05
C PHE A 47 -10.64 -2.70 -17.42
N ASP A 48 -10.66 -1.59 -16.68
CA ASP A 48 -11.38 -0.41 -17.13
C ASP A 48 -10.47 0.56 -17.91
N TYR A 49 -11.11 1.38 -18.73
CA TYR A 49 -10.40 2.33 -19.61
C TYR A 49 -9.53 3.33 -18.82
N PHE A 50 -10.03 3.78 -17.67
CA PHE A 50 -9.32 4.78 -16.86
C PHE A 50 -8.02 4.22 -16.28
N ASN A 51 -8.07 3.04 -15.66
CA ASN A 51 -6.91 2.39 -15.08
C ASN A 51 -5.89 2.00 -16.15
N THR A 52 -6.36 1.42 -17.28
CA THR A 52 -5.47 1.09 -18.41
C THR A 52 -4.76 2.33 -18.94
N ARG A 53 -5.48 3.45 -19.12
CA ARG A 53 -4.87 4.69 -19.60
C ARG A 53 -3.89 5.28 -18.60
N LEU A 54 -4.14 5.14 -17.31
CA LEU A 54 -3.30 5.67 -16.23
C LEU A 54 -1.98 4.92 -16.10
N THR A 55 -2.06 3.59 -16.08
CA THR A 55 -0.93 2.69 -15.80
C THR A 55 -0.21 2.18 -17.05
N GLY A 56 -0.92 2.19 -18.18
CA GLY A 56 -0.48 1.53 -19.42
C GLY A 56 -0.63 0.00 -19.38
N ILE A 57 -1.26 -0.55 -18.35
CA ILE A 57 -1.45 -2.00 -18.18
C ILE A 57 -2.85 -2.38 -18.67
N ASP A 58 -2.90 -3.34 -19.59
CA ASP A 58 -4.13 -3.94 -20.09
C ASP A 58 -4.04 -5.48 -20.05
N GLN A 59 -5.08 -6.14 -20.54
CA GLN A 59 -5.16 -7.61 -20.58
C GLN A 59 -4.00 -8.25 -21.35
N ASN A 60 -3.47 -7.59 -22.41
CA ASN A 60 -2.38 -8.14 -23.21
C ASN A 60 -1.05 -8.07 -22.45
N VAL A 61 -0.82 -6.98 -21.72
CA VAL A 61 0.40 -6.79 -20.91
C VAL A 61 0.54 -7.87 -19.84
N VAL A 62 -0.58 -8.31 -19.26
CA VAL A 62 -0.58 -9.28 -18.15
C VAL A 62 -0.92 -10.71 -18.58
N ALA A 63 -1.06 -10.97 -19.89
CA ALA A 63 -1.53 -12.27 -20.39
C ALA A 63 -0.67 -13.46 -19.92
N ASP A 64 0.65 -13.27 -19.90
CA ASP A 64 1.63 -14.29 -19.49
C ASP A 64 2.16 -14.04 -18.06
N ALA A 65 1.58 -13.08 -17.33
CA ALA A 65 1.98 -12.80 -15.96
C ALA A 65 1.36 -13.81 -14.97
N PRO A 66 2.03 -14.11 -13.85
CA PRO A 66 1.49 -15.00 -12.83
C PRO A 66 0.20 -14.42 -12.24
N ALA A 67 -0.74 -15.28 -11.83
CA ALA A 67 -1.84 -14.90 -10.97
C ALA A 67 -1.32 -14.58 -9.55
N PHE A 68 -2.13 -13.88 -8.74
CA PHE A 68 -1.70 -13.44 -7.41
C PHE A 68 -1.21 -14.59 -6.50
N PRO A 69 -1.82 -15.79 -6.44
CA PRO A 69 -1.31 -16.86 -5.59
C PRO A 69 0.10 -17.31 -5.95
N GLU A 70 0.38 -17.46 -7.24
CA GLU A 70 1.72 -17.86 -7.73
C GLU A 70 2.78 -16.80 -7.43
N LEU A 71 2.42 -15.53 -7.62
CA LEU A 71 3.28 -14.42 -7.27
C LEU A 71 3.52 -14.36 -5.76
N TRP A 72 2.47 -14.61 -4.96
CA TRP A 72 2.54 -14.51 -3.50
C TRP A 72 3.56 -15.46 -2.91
N GLU A 73 3.65 -16.69 -3.41
CA GLU A 73 4.66 -17.66 -2.99
C GLU A 73 6.10 -17.11 -3.14
N GLN A 74 6.32 -16.27 -4.14
CA GLN A 74 7.63 -15.65 -4.40
C GLN A 74 7.91 -14.47 -3.47
N ILE A 75 6.90 -13.61 -3.24
CA ILE A 75 7.10 -12.34 -2.53
C ILE A 75 6.76 -12.40 -1.03
N GLU A 76 6.01 -13.41 -0.56
CA GLU A 76 5.63 -13.53 0.86
C GLU A 76 6.82 -13.48 1.82
N PRO A 77 7.93 -14.22 1.58
CA PRO A 77 9.09 -14.16 2.45
C PRO A 77 9.66 -12.75 2.56
N LEU A 78 9.67 -11.99 1.45
CA LEU A 78 10.14 -10.62 1.41
C LEU A 78 9.17 -9.68 2.13
N MET A 79 7.89 -9.72 1.78
CA MET A 79 6.81 -8.92 2.41
C MET A 79 6.71 -9.17 3.92
N GLY A 80 7.06 -10.38 4.34
CA GLY A 80 7.07 -10.80 5.74
C GLY A 80 8.32 -10.41 6.54
N SER A 81 9.39 -9.92 5.89
CA SER A 81 10.71 -9.76 6.50
C SER A 81 10.95 -8.42 7.20
N GLY A 82 10.04 -7.44 7.06
CA GLY A 82 10.26 -6.09 7.57
C GLY A 82 8.97 -5.30 7.85
N ILE A 83 9.13 -3.99 8.02
CA ILE A 83 8.03 -3.04 8.15
C ILE A 83 7.53 -2.69 6.75
N LEU A 84 6.24 -2.91 6.50
CA LEU A 84 5.61 -2.54 5.23
C LEU A 84 5.50 -1.02 5.12
N VAL A 85 5.82 -0.49 3.96
CA VAL A 85 5.74 0.95 3.69
C VAL A 85 5.08 1.16 2.32
N ALA A 86 4.22 2.17 2.21
CA ALA A 86 3.74 2.66 0.93
C ALA A 86 3.46 4.16 0.97
N HIS A 87 3.36 4.77 -0.20
CA HIS A 87 2.95 6.17 -0.33
C HIS A 87 1.42 6.23 -0.43
N ASN A 88 0.74 6.64 0.65
CA ASN A 88 -0.70 6.47 0.88
C ASN A 88 -1.10 5.01 1.20
N ALA A 89 -0.36 4.38 2.09
CA ALA A 89 -0.37 2.96 2.43
C ALA A 89 -1.75 2.32 2.66
N SER A 90 -2.80 3.10 2.96
CA SER A 90 -4.16 2.58 3.10
C SER A 90 -4.71 1.99 1.79
N PHE A 91 -4.26 2.49 0.65
CA PHE A 91 -4.64 1.99 -0.66
C PHE A 91 -3.96 0.64 -0.94
N ASP A 92 -2.65 0.59 -0.93
CA ASP A 92 -1.86 -0.59 -1.28
C ASP A 92 -2.10 -1.77 -0.34
N LEU A 93 -2.11 -1.50 0.96
CA LEU A 93 -2.46 -2.49 1.97
C LEU A 93 -3.91 -2.98 1.82
N GLY A 94 -4.81 -2.10 1.39
CA GLY A 94 -6.19 -2.44 1.10
C GLY A 94 -6.33 -3.37 -0.11
N VAL A 95 -5.58 -3.14 -1.18
CA VAL A 95 -5.52 -4.01 -2.36
C VAL A 95 -4.91 -5.35 -1.98
N LEU A 96 -3.75 -5.36 -1.31
CA LEU A 96 -3.09 -6.59 -0.84
C LEU A 96 -4.04 -7.43 0.03
N LYS A 97 -4.71 -6.82 1.00
CA LYS A 97 -5.69 -7.52 1.86
C LYS A 97 -6.82 -8.16 1.04
N ARG A 98 -7.32 -7.46 0.02
CA ARG A 98 -8.39 -7.98 -0.83
C ARG A 98 -7.91 -9.12 -1.72
N CYS A 99 -6.70 -9.03 -2.28
CA CYS A 99 -6.09 -10.14 -3.01
C CYS A 99 -5.96 -11.39 -2.12
N LEU A 100 -5.36 -11.25 -0.93
CA LEU A 100 -5.22 -12.37 0.01
C LEU A 100 -6.58 -13.03 0.33
N ARG A 101 -7.60 -12.23 0.61
CA ARG A 101 -8.95 -12.73 0.91
C ARG A 101 -9.60 -13.41 -0.29
N ASP A 102 -9.59 -12.76 -1.45
CA ASP A 102 -10.36 -13.18 -2.61
C ASP A 102 -9.74 -14.38 -3.34
N TYR A 103 -8.45 -14.63 -3.11
CA TYR A 103 -7.74 -15.82 -3.53
C TYR A 103 -7.58 -16.88 -2.42
N GLU A 104 -8.20 -16.63 -1.25
CA GLU A 104 -8.14 -17.52 -0.08
C GLU A 104 -6.71 -17.86 0.35
N VAL A 105 -5.79 -16.91 0.18
CA VAL A 105 -4.38 -17.04 0.57
C VAL A 105 -4.22 -16.64 2.05
N GLU A 106 -3.74 -17.57 2.86
CA GLU A 106 -3.45 -17.30 4.27
C GLU A 106 -2.13 -16.54 4.43
N TRP A 107 -2.14 -15.54 5.29
CA TRP A 107 -0.97 -14.83 5.74
C TRP A 107 -1.11 -14.42 7.19
N LYS A 108 -0.11 -13.65 7.73
CA LYS A 108 -0.16 -13.13 9.10
C LYS A 108 -1.45 -12.37 9.39
N ALA A 109 -1.96 -12.53 10.61
CA ALA A 109 -3.13 -11.77 11.06
C ALA A 109 -2.89 -10.25 11.01
N SER A 110 -1.65 -9.81 11.28
CA SER A 110 -1.24 -8.41 11.17
C SER A 110 0.24 -8.27 10.80
N ALA A 111 0.60 -7.14 10.20
CA ALA A 111 2.00 -6.76 9.95
C ALA A 111 2.23 -5.30 10.37
N PRO A 112 3.45 -4.94 10.81
CA PRO A 112 3.81 -3.56 11.06
C PRO A 112 3.84 -2.79 9.74
N TYR A 113 3.34 -1.55 9.76
CA TYR A 113 3.42 -0.67 8.59
C TYR A 113 3.62 0.79 8.99
N CYS A 114 4.12 1.59 8.05
CA CYS A 114 4.05 3.04 8.10
C CYS A 114 3.71 3.62 6.71
N CYS A 115 3.39 4.92 6.68
CA CYS A 115 2.93 5.61 5.48
C CYS A 115 3.75 6.88 5.28
N THR A 116 4.45 7.00 4.15
CA THR A 116 5.30 8.17 3.86
C THR A 116 4.49 9.48 3.81
N VAL A 117 3.22 9.44 3.35
CA VAL A 117 2.32 10.60 3.39
C VAL A 117 2.06 11.06 4.83
N MET A 118 1.84 10.13 5.76
CA MET A 118 1.58 10.47 7.17
C MET A 118 2.82 11.05 7.85
N ILE A 119 3.99 10.50 7.55
CA ILE A 119 5.28 11.02 8.02
C ILE A 119 5.49 12.43 7.46
N GLY A 120 5.35 12.60 6.14
CA GLY A 120 5.54 13.88 5.47
C GLY A 120 4.63 14.98 6.02
N ARG A 121 3.35 14.71 6.23
CA ARG A 121 2.39 15.66 6.81
C ARG A 121 2.80 16.18 8.19
N ARG A 122 3.56 15.37 8.92
CA ARG A 122 4.09 15.80 10.23
C ARG A 122 5.37 16.62 10.11
N LEU A 123 6.24 16.24 9.17
CA LEU A 123 7.56 16.89 9.00
C LEU A 123 7.48 18.17 8.17
N LEU A 124 6.61 18.20 7.17
CA LEU A 124 6.50 19.24 6.14
C LEU A 124 5.04 19.66 5.97
N PRO A 125 4.36 20.22 6.99
CA PRO A 125 2.92 20.46 6.97
C PRO A 125 2.46 21.44 5.89
N GLU A 126 3.37 22.27 5.36
CA GLU A 126 3.08 23.31 4.35
C GLU A 126 3.11 22.78 2.91
N ILE A 127 3.53 21.52 2.70
CA ILE A 127 3.67 20.94 1.37
C ILE A 127 2.55 19.93 1.11
N ARG A 128 2.13 19.78 -0.15
CA ARG A 128 1.27 18.67 -0.57
C ARG A 128 2.09 17.38 -0.62
N HIS A 129 1.47 16.28 -0.23
CA HIS A 129 2.14 14.97 -0.12
C HIS A 129 1.67 13.99 -1.19
N ASN A 130 1.37 14.46 -2.39
CA ASN A 130 1.25 13.61 -3.56
C ASN A 130 2.65 13.12 -3.95
N LEU A 131 2.77 11.94 -4.52
CA LEU A 131 4.06 11.33 -4.84
C LEU A 131 4.89 12.21 -5.79
N ASP A 132 4.27 12.71 -6.85
CA ASP A 132 4.85 13.65 -7.82
C ASP A 132 5.39 14.92 -7.15
N VAL A 133 4.57 15.56 -6.32
CA VAL A 133 4.97 16.78 -5.59
C VAL A 133 6.16 16.53 -4.65
N MET A 134 6.17 15.39 -3.98
CA MET A 134 7.27 15.03 -3.08
C MET A 134 8.54 14.66 -3.86
N CYS A 135 8.40 14.03 -5.03
CA CYS A 135 9.53 13.75 -5.91
C CYS A 135 10.14 15.04 -6.45
N ASP A 136 9.33 15.98 -6.90
CA ASP A 136 9.79 17.31 -7.35
C ASP A 136 10.51 18.05 -6.22
N TYR A 137 9.95 18.03 -5.01
CA TYR A 137 10.54 18.69 -3.84
C TYR A 137 11.94 18.16 -3.49
N TYR A 138 12.14 16.84 -3.62
CA TYR A 138 13.42 16.20 -3.28
C TYR A 138 14.35 15.95 -4.48
N GLY A 139 13.93 16.28 -5.71
CA GLY A 139 14.68 15.99 -6.93
C GLY A 139 14.80 14.49 -7.20
N ILE A 140 13.75 13.72 -6.93
CA ILE A 140 13.67 12.27 -7.15
C ILE A 140 13.05 12.01 -8.53
N TYR A 141 13.69 11.13 -9.31
CA TYR A 141 13.12 10.71 -10.59
C TYR A 141 11.86 9.86 -10.39
N LEU A 142 10.82 10.14 -11.17
CA LEU A 142 9.54 9.44 -11.12
C LEU A 142 9.01 9.17 -12.54
N ASP A 143 8.77 7.92 -12.86
CA ASP A 143 7.91 7.50 -13.98
C ASP A 143 6.59 7.05 -13.39
N HIS A 144 5.70 8.05 -13.13
CA HIS A 144 4.50 7.88 -12.31
C HIS A 144 3.53 6.85 -12.88
N HIS A 145 2.86 6.10 -12.01
CA HIS A 145 1.98 4.97 -12.32
C HIS A 145 2.72 3.76 -12.91
N LYS A 146 3.98 3.61 -12.51
CA LYS A 146 4.79 2.41 -12.68
C LYS A 146 5.17 1.91 -11.29
N ALA A 147 4.63 0.78 -10.88
CA ALA A 147 4.76 0.29 -9.50
C ALA A 147 6.22 0.17 -9.02
N ASP A 148 7.16 -0.18 -9.90
CA ASP A 148 8.59 -0.21 -9.58
C ASP A 148 9.17 1.19 -9.35
N SER A 149 8.82 2.16 -10.20
CA SER A 149 9.22 3.56 -10.06
C SER A 149 8.60 4.20 -8.81
N ASP A 150 7.31 3.96 -8.58
CA ASP A 150 6.56 4.56 -7.47
C ASP A 150 7.02 3.99 -6.12
N SER A 151 7.26 2.67 -6.01
CA SER A 151 7.84 2.06 -4.82
C SER A 151 9.26 2.57 -4.53
N ARG A 152 10.10 2.73 -5.58
CA ARG A 152 11.44 3.30 -5.45
C ARG A 152 11.40 4.76 -5.00
N ALA A 153 10.55 5.57 -5.60
CA ALA A 153 10.36 6.96 -5.22
C ALA A 153 9.90 7.09 -3.76
N ALA A 154 8.93 6.28 -3.34
CA ALA A 154 8.48 6.23 -1.96
C ALA A 154 9.61 5.81 -0.99
N ALA A 155 10.48 4.89 -1.41
CA ALA A 155 11.65 4.48 -0.63
C ALA A 155 12.67 5.63 -0.49
N GLU A 156 12.97 6.34 -1.57
CA GLU A 156 13.88 7.49 -1.54
C GLU A 156 13.33 8.62 -0.67
N ILE A 157 12.01 8.89 -0.71
CA ILE A 157 11.33 9.84 0.19
C ILE A 157 11.51 9.40 1.66
N LEU A 158 11.29 8.13 1.97
CA LEU A 158 11.48 7.62 3.34
C LEU A 158 12.92 7.80 3.82
N ILE A 159 13.91 7.52 2.97
CA ILE A 159 15.33 7.73 3.28
C ILE A 159 15.62 9.22 3.55
N ARG A 160 15.00 10.16 2.79
CA ARG A 160 15.13 11.60 3.07
C ARG A 160 14.58 11.96 4.45
N TYR A 161 13.47 11.38 4.85
CA TYR A 161 12.89 11.58 6.19
C TYR A 161 13.83 11.05 7.29
N MET A 162 14.37 9.84 7.13
CA MET A 162 15.34 9.25 8.05
C MET A 162 16.59 10.13 8.22
N ARG A 163 17.18 10.59 7.10
CA ARG A 163 18.35 11.46 7.09
C ARG A 163 18.08 12.84 7.67
N ALA A 164 16.84 13.30 7.65
CA ALA A 164 16.38 14.51 8.34
C ALA A 164 16.17 14.30 9.86
N GLY A 165 16.43 13.10 10.38
CA GLY A 165 16.29 12.78 11.81
C GLY A 165 14.87 12.45 12.26
N ALA A 166 13.98 12.07 11.32
CA ALA A 166 12.63 11.65 11.68
C ALA A 166 12.65 10.33 12.45
N ASP A 167 11.92 10.30 13.57
CA ASP A 167 11.65 9.08 14.32
C ASP A 167 10.56 8.26 13.59
N ILE A 168 11.00 7.42 12.62
CA ILE A 168 10.10 6.59 11.81
C ILE A 168 9.36 5.57 12.67
N GLU A 169 9.97 5.07 13.74
CA GLU A 169 9.36 4.08 14.63
C GLU A 169 8.05 4.60 15.24
N SER A 170 8.00 5.89 15.56
CA SER A 170 6.78 6.51 16.11
C SER A 170 5.57 6.50 15.17
N PHE A 171 5.80 6.26 13.87
CA PHE A 171 4.75 6.15 12.84
C PHE A 171 4.37 4.71 12.53
N VAL A 172 5.11 3.72 13.05
CA VAL A 172 4.82 2.30 12.80
C VAL A 172 3.58 1.87 13.57
N LYS A 173 2.64 1.24 12.87
CA LYS A 173 1.37 0.74 13.40
C LYS A 173 1.10 -0.67 12.90
N PRO A 174 0.32 -1.49 13.62
CA PRO A 174 -0.15 -2.76 13.10
C PRO A 174 -1.24 -2.54 12.04
N TYR A 175 -1.13 -3.22 10.90
CA TYR A 175 -2.21 -3.36 9.91
C TYR A 175 -2.80 -4.76 10.02
N THR A 176 -4.13 -4.89 10.12
CA THR A 176 -4.78 -6.20 10.18
C THR A 176 -5.20 -6.68 8.79
N PHE A 177 -4.74 -7.87 8.43
CA PHE A 177 -5.17 -8.59 7.23
C PHE A 177 -6.41 -9.45 7.48
N GLN A 178 -6.78 -9.68 8.73
CA GLN A 178 -8.03 -10.35 9.06
C GLN A 178 -9.24 -9.51 8.68
N THR A 179 -10.27 -10.16 8.17
CA THR A 179 -11.56 -9.51 7.91
C THR A 179 -12.25 -9.24 9.23
N LEU A 180 -12.41 -7.96 9.56
CA LEU A 180 -13.18 -7.56 10.74
C LEU A 180 -14.66 -7.44 10.38
N ILE A 181 -15.48 -8.17 11.08
CA ILE A 181 -16.93 -8.21 10.84
C ILE A 181 -17.67 -7.25 11.78
N CYS A 182 -18.60 -6.50 11.24
CA CYS A 182 -19.47 -5.61 11.99
C CYS A 182 -20.43 -6.41 12.88
N PRO A 183 -20.43 -6.22 14.21
CA PRO A 183 -21.30 -6.95 15.12
C PRO A 183 -22.78 -6.58 14.96
N GLN A 184 -23.10 -5.45 14.31
CA GLN A 184 -24.50 -5.01 14.14
C GLN A 184 -25.17 -5.55 12.88
N CYS A 185 -24.41 -5.74 11.79
CA CYS A 185 -25.03 -6.10 10.49
C CYS A 185 -24.27 -7.19 9.72
N GLY A 186 -23.22 -7.78 10.27
CA GLY A 186 -22.44 -8.85 9.64
C GLY A 186 -21.59 -8.43 8.44
N LYS A 187 -21.58 -7.14 8.06
CA LYS A 187 -20.74 -6.65 6.96
C LYS A 187 -19.33 -6.35 7.43
N GLU A 188 -18.40 -6.26 6.48
CA GLU A 188 -17.00 -5.94 6.76
C GLU A 188 -16.84 -4.55 7.39
N LEU A 189 -15.85 -4.43 8.28
CA LEU A 189 -15.34 -3.16 8.77
C LEU A 189 -14.07 -2.78 7.99
N VAL A 190 -14.06 -1.57 7.46
CA VAL A 190 -12.93 -1.02 6.70
C VAL A 190 -12.34 0.19 7.39
N ILE A 191 -11.04 0.43 7.19
CA ILE A 191 -10.38 1.62 7.73
C ILE A 191 -10.91 2.87 7.01
N ARG A 192 -11.31 3.85 7.79
CA ARG A 192 -11.73 5.18 7.33
C ARG A 192 -10.98 6.26 8.09
N THR A 193 -10.82 7.43 7.47
CA THR A 193 -10.20 8.60 8.11
C THR A 193 -11.25 9.67 8.37
N ALA A 194 -11.34 10.13 9.60
CA ALA A 194 -12.24 11.21 9.98
C ALA A 194 -11.77 12.54 9.37
N ARG A 195 -12.60 13.18 8.52
CA ARG A 195 -12.23 14.41 7.78
C ARG A 195 -11.78 15.55 8.67
N LYS A 196 -12.39 15.70 9.86
CA LYS A 196 -12.08 16.83 10.77
C LYS A 196 -10.82 16.61 11.62
N THR A 197 -10.49 15.39 11.96
CA THR A 197 -9.43 15.09 12.95
C THR A 197 -8.26 14.33 12.36
N GLY A 198 -8.37 13.80 11.14
CA GLY A 198 -7.39 12.91 10.53
C GLY A 198 -7.26 11.55 11.22
N ARG A 199 -8.04 11.27 12.28
CA ARG A 199 -7.98 10.00 13.01
C ARG A 199 -8.57 8.87 12.18
N GLN A 200 -7.90 7.73 12.19
CA GLN A 200 -8.39 6.51 11.56
C GLN A 200 -9.31 5.73 12.51
N PHE A 201 -10.30 5.07 11.94
CA PHE A 201 -11.24 4.21 12.63
C PHE A 201 -11.77 3.13 11.68
N TYR A 202 -12.26 2.05 12.24
CA TYR A 202 -12.98 1.04 11.47
C TYR A 202 -14.45 1.46 11.31
N GLY A 203 -14.91 1.64 10.08
CA GLY A 203 -16.29 1.96 9.73
C GLY A 203 -16.95 0.83 8.97
N CYS A 204 -18.22 0.55 9.27
CA CYS A 204 -18.98 -0.48 8.58
C CYS A 204 -19.21 -0.14 7.11
N THR A 205 -19.01 -1.11 6.20
CA THR A 205 -19.33 -0.99 4.78
C THR A 205 -20.83 -0.87 4.52
N GLY A 206 -21.68 -1.22 5.47
CA GLY A 206 -23.12 -1.03 5.43
C GLY A 206 -23.62 0.41 5.58
N TYR A 207 -22.72 1.40 5.77
CA TYR A 207 -23.08 2.81 5.82
C TYR A 207 -23.79 3.25 4.51
N PRO A 208 -24.83 4.09 4.57
CA PRO A 208 -25.38 4.80 5.74
C PRO A 208 -26.40 4.00 6.57
N LYS A 209 -26.82 2.80 6.13
CA LYS A 209 -27.81 1.98 6.85
C LYS A 209 -27.27 1.45 8.18
N CYS A 210 -26.00 1.02 8.21
CA CYS A 210 -25.31 0.66 9.43
C CYS A 210 -24.24 1.72 9.75
N ARG A 211 -24.34 2.32 10.94
CA ARG A 211 -23.43 3.39 11.39
C ARG A 211 -22.39 2.92 12.41
N TYR A 212 -22.20 1.62 12.53
CA TYR A 212 -21.22 1.07 13.47
C TYR A 212 -19.81 1.55 13.14
N VAL A 213 -19.11 2.00 14.18
CA VAL A 213 -17.70 2.36 14.14
C VAL A 213 -16.98 1.71 15.31
N ARG A 214 -15.71 1.35 15.11
CA ARG A 214 -14.80 0.84 16.15
C ARG A 214 -13.53 1.66 16.09
N GLY A 215 -13.07 2.14 17.25
CA GLY A 215 -11.77 2.82 17.35
C GLY A 215 -10.63 1.89 16.94
N MET A 216 -9.58 2.44 16.33
CA MET A 216 -8.31 1.73 16.21
C MET A 216 -7.62 1.77 17.57
N ILE A 217 -7.13 0.63 18.01
CA ILE A 217 -6.36 0.46 19.24
C ILE A 217 -4.94 0.93 18.97
#